data_70e288d020676845fe3c6cda81f43aa6
#
_entry.id   70e288d020676845fe3c6cda81f43aa6
#
_cell.length_a   1.000
_cell.length_b   1.000
_cell.length_c   1.000
_cell.angle_alpha   90.00
_cell.angle_beta   90.00
_cell.angle_gamma   90.00
#
_symmetry.space_group_name_H-M   'P 1'
#
loop_
_entity.id
_entity.type
_entity.pdbx_description
1 polymer ?
#
loop_
_entity_poly.entity_id
_entity_poly.type
_entity_poly.pdbx_seq_one_letter_code
_entity_poly.pdbx_strand_id
1 'polypeptide(L)'
;MSQKETLFVSISVTKYSIFLHLCPMYILKGLLGLIVLLAIAFISSSHRKSINWRLVLSGVAMQLVLALLIFKVPGFDKVFEVLAASFTKLLSFTDEGAQFIFGKWPDVAQLFSMENVDGTSTQVTHTIGYVFAFKVLPTIVFFSALTSLLYYLGVLQKIVYGFAWILSKTMRLSGAESLAAAANVFVGQTEAPLVVKPYIKSMTNSEILCLMTGGMATIAGGVFAAFIGLLGGDSIEMQQMFAKHLLTASVLSAPAAIVFSKMLLPEKENVDKDLHIDKTKIGSGPLEAISNGTTEGIKLAVNVGGMILVFLAFIAMINYLLANVIGHNTGLNEWVKVVSDGTYTEFKLQMILGYLFAPVAWVIGIPWNDTLLAGQLLGEKTVINEFIAYISLGNMQSNGLIANNRTVVIMTYALCGFSNFASIGIQIGGIGTIAPNQRPTLAKLGLRALLGGTLACLMTAAVAGMFYG
;
A
#
# COMPACT_ATOMS: atom_id res chain seq x y z
N MET A 1 16.06 -15.20 51.09
CA MET A 1 15.76 -15.21 49.64
C MET A 1 16.24 -13.91 49.03
N SER A 2 17.21 -13.97 48.16
CA SER A 2 17.97 -12.81 47.65
C SER A 2 17.19 -12.07 46.57
N GLN A 3 17.32 -10.73 46.54
CA GLN A 3 16.71 -9.87 45.48
C GLN A 3 16.96 -10.32 44.03
N LYS A 4 17.97 -11.19 43.81
CA LYS A 4 18.27 -11.78 42.52
C LYS A 4 17.28 -12.88 42.09
N GLU A 5 16.70 -13.63 43.02
CA GLU A 5 15.71 -14.67 42.72
C GLU A 5 14.34 -14.08 42.37
N THR A 6 13.96 -12.96 43.01
CA THR A 6 12.72 -12.24 42.66
C THR A 6 12.79 -11.58 41.28
N LEU A 7 13.97 -11.13 40.86
CA LEU A 7 14.18 -10.54 39.53
C LEU A 7 14.11 -11.61 38.42
N PHE A 8 14.64 -12.81 38.67
CA PHE A 8 14.62 -13.91 37.70
C PHE A 8 13.22 -14.50 37.50
N VAL A 9 12.44 -14.61 38.57
CA VAL A 9 11.04 -15.06 38.51
C VAL A 9 10.17 -14.02 37.82
N SER A 10 10.37 -12.72 38.06
CA SER A 10 9.68 -11.63 37.38
C SER A 10 9.97 -11.61 35.87
N ILE A 11 11.21 -11.84 35.45
CA ILE A 11 11.59 -11.87 34.04
C ILE A 11 11.04 -13.13 33.34
N SER A 12 10.92 -14.27 34.00
CA SER A 12 10.34 -15.49 33.41
C SER A 12 8.83 -15.40 33.26
N VAL A 13 8.13 -14.81 34.22
CA VAL A 13 6.65 -14.63 34.15
C VAL A 13 6.29 -13.61 33.07
N THR A 14 7.07 -12.54 32.88
CA THR A 14 6.85 -11.54 31.81
C THR A 14 7.12 -12.13 30.42
N LYS A 15 8.04 -13.10 30.29
CA LYS A 15 8.32 -13.77 28.99
C LYS A 15 7.18 -14.72 28.53
N TYR A 16 6.42 -15.31 29.45
CA TYR A 16 5.29 -16.20 29.11
C TYR A 16 3.97 -15.46 28.90
N SER A 17 3.81 -14.22 29.38
CA SER A 17 2.59 -13.44 29.21
C SER A 17 2.45 -12.82 27.81
N ILE A 18 3.52 -12.79 27.00
CA ILE A 18 3.54 -12.21 25.64
C ILE A 18 2.67 -13.02 24.66
N PHE A 19 2.46 -14.32 24.91
CA PHE A 19 1.58 -15.16 24.10
C PHE A 19 0.09 -15.07 24.45
N LEU A 20 -0.28 -14.44 25.56
CA LEU A 20 -1.65 -14.47 26.12
C LEU A 20 -2.52 -13.25 25.77
N HIS A 21 -2.03 -12.26 25.02
CA HIS A 21 -2.79 -11.07 24.64
C HIS A 21 -3.24 -11.03 23.16
N LEU A 22 -3.37 -12.18 22.50
CA LEU A 22 -4.11 -12.27 21.25
C LEU A 22 -5.60 -12.37 21.60
N CYS A 23 -6.37 -11.31 21.37
CA CYS A 23 -7.82 -11.35 21.56
C CYS A 23 -8.39 -12.41 20.62
N PRO A 24 -8.93 -13.53 21.12
CA PRO A 24 -9.38 -14.64 20.28
C PRO A 24 -10.43 -14.22 19.26
N MET A 25 -11.17 -13.17 19.54
CA MET A 25 -12.15 -12.60 18.61
C MET A 25 -11.49 -11.97 17.37
N TYR A 26 -10.33 -11.33 17.49
CA TYR A 26 -9.64 -10.71 16.35
C TYR A 26 -9.01 -11.76 15.45
N ILE A 27 -8.46 -12.82 16.04
CA ILE A 27 -7.95 -13.97 15.27
C ILE A 27 -9.09 -14.63 14.50
N LEU A 28 -10.22 -14.88 15.15
CA LEU A 28 -11.36 -15.52 14.50
C LEU A 28 -11.92 -14.68 13.34
N LYS A 29 -12.05 -13.37 13.52
CA LYS A 29 -12.49 -12.45 12.44
C LYS A 29 -11.50 -12.45 11.26
N GLY A 30 -10.19 -12.38 11.54
CA GLY A 30 -9.19 -12.41 10.49
C GLY A 30 -9.15 -13.76 9.76
N LEU A 31 -9.30 -14.89 10.47
CA LEU A 31 -9.42 -16.22 9.84
C LEU A 31 -10.67 -16.31 8.95
N LEU A 32 -11.80 -15.78 9.40
CA LEU A 32 -13.00 -15.67 8.58
C LEU A 32 -12.73 -14.87 7.31
N GLY A 33 -12.06 -13.72 7.45
CA GLY A 33 -11.63 -12.90 6.32
C GLY A 33 -10.77 -13.67 5.32
N LEU A 34 -9.75 -14.38 5.79
CA LEU A 34 -8.91 -15.24 4.95
C LEU A 34 -9.73 -16.28 4.18
N ILE A 35 -10.64 -16.99 4.86
CA ILE A 35 -11.49 -18.02 4.24
C ILE A 35 -12.39 -17.39 3.16
N VAL A 36 -13.02 -16.25 3.45
CA VAL A 36 -13.90 -15.56 2.48
C VAL A 36 -13.11 -15.08 1.26
N LEU A 37 -11.92 -14.45 1.46
CA LEU A 37 -11.10 -13.97 0.36
C LEU A 37 -10.58 -15.11 -0.52
N LEU A 38 -10.15 -16.23 0.08
CA LEU A 38 -9.76 -17.43 -0.65
C LEU A 38 -10.94 -18.06 -1.39
N ALA A 39 -12.15 -18.05 -0.80
CA ALA A 39 -13.36 -18.53 -1.46
C ALA A 39 -13.73 -17.66 -2.69
N ILE A 40 -13.62 -16.32 -2.58
CA ILE A 40 -13.81 -15.40 -3.71
C ILE A 40 -12.83 -15.74 -4.85
N ALA A 41 -11.54 -15.92 -4.52
CA ALA A 41 -10.52 -16.31 -5.51
C ALA A 41 -10.82 -17.67 -6.14
N PHE A 42 -11.26 -18.66 -5.35
CA PHE A 42 -11.66 -19.98 -5.84
C PHE A 42 -12.85 -19.91 -6.81
N ILE A 43 -13.87 -19.12 -6.48
CA ILE A 43 -15.05 -18.93 -7.32
C ILE A 43 -14.66 -18.24 -8.63
N SER A 44 -13.78 -17.24 -8.57
CA SER A 44 -13.30 -16.45 -9.71
C SER A 44 -12.20 -17.15 -10.53
N SER A 45 -11.75 -18.32 -10.11
CA SER A 45 -10.69 -19.08 -10.78
C SER A 45 -11.12 -19.57 -12.17
N SER A 46 -10.22 -19.42 -13.14
CA SER A 46 -10.41 -19.96 -14.51
C SER A 46 -10.38 -21.50 -14.55
N HIS A 47 -9.65 -22.13 -13.66
CA HIS A 47 -9.43 -23.57 -13.64
C HIS A 47 -9.34 -24.12 -12.21
N ARG A 48 -10.48 -24.16 -11.52
CA ARG A 48 -10.58 -24.56 -10.09
C ARG A 48 -9.93 -25.88 -9.76
N LYS A 49 -10.00 -26.88 -10.66
CA LYS A 49 -9.43 -28.22 -10.46
C LYS A 49 -7.90 -28.24 -10.58
N SER A 50 -7.29 -27.23 -11.18
CA SER A 50 -5.84 -27.13 -11.38
C SER A 50 -5.15 -26.26 -10.32
N ILE A 51 -5.87 -25.81 -9.30
CA ILE A 51 -5.29 -24.99 -8.23
C ILE A 51 -4.30 -25.84 -7.43
N ASN A 52 -3.07 -25.34 -7.32
CA ASN A 52 -2.05 -25.97 -6.49
C ASN A 52 -2.21 -25.57 -5.02
N TRP A 53 -2.99 -26.36 -4.28
CA TRP A 53 -3.28 -26.10 -2.87
C TRP A 53 -2.02 -26.08 -1.98
N ARG A 54 -0.94 -26.82 -2.36
CA ARG A 54 0.32 -26.77 -1.64
C ARG A 54 0.94 -25.37 -1.72
N LEU A 55 0.91 -24.74 -2.89
CA LEU A 55 1.38 -23.37 -3.08
C LEU A 55 0.52 -22.39 -2.27
N VAL A 56 -0.81 -22.53 -2.34
CA VAL A 56 -1.75 -21.66 -1.60
C VAL A 56 -1.47 -21.75 -0.09
N LEU A 57 -1.42 -22.96 0.46
CA LEU A 57 -1.17 -23.16 1.88
C LEU A 57 0.22 -22.68 2.31
N SER A 58 1.27 -22.91 1.50
CA SER A 58 2.62 -22.41 1.80
C SER A 58 2.68 -20.88 1.79
N GLY A 59 1.98 -20.21 0.86
CA GLY A 59 1.93 -18.76 0.79
C GLY A 59 1.15 -18.13 1.96
N VAL A 60 -0.01 -18.71 2.31
CA VAL A 60 -0.79 -18.30 3.50
C VAL A 60 0.02 -18.52 4.77
N ALA A 61 0.63 -19.69 4.93
CA ALA A 61 1.47 -20.00 6.09
C ALA A 61 2.66 -19.03 6.20
N MET A 62 3.33 -18.75 5.07
CA MET A 62 4.44 -17.79 5.04
C MET A 62 3.99 -16.40 5.47
N GLN A 63 2.83 -15.92 5.00
CA GLN A 63 2.29 -14.62 5.38
C GLN A 63 1.96 -14.57 6.88
N LEU A 64 1.31 -15.62 7.43
CA LEU A 64 0.99 -15.70 8.86
C LEU A 64 2.25 -15.76 9.73
N VAL A 65 3.25 -16.56 9.31
CA VAL A 65 4.54 -16.67 10.03
C VAL A 65 5.28 -15.32 10.01
N LEU A 66 5.37 -14.66 8.85
CA LEU A 66 6.00 -13.34 8.75
C LEU A 66 5.28 -12.31 9.62
N ALA A 67 3.95 -12.28 9.58
CA ALA A 67 3.17 -11.39 10.43
C ALA A 67 3.40 -11.68 11.92
N LEU A 68 3.38 -12.95 12.33
CA LEU A 68 3.67 -13.34 13.71
C LEU A 68 5.08 -12.88 14.14
N LEU A 69 6.08 -13.08 13.29
CA LEU A 69 7.47 -12.67 13.56
C LEU A 69 7.55 -11.14 13.74
N ILE A 70 6.94 -10.38 12.83
CA ILE A 70 7.03 -8.91 12.83
C ILE A 70 6.25 -8.29 14.00
N PHE A 71 5.06 -8.82 14.33
CA PHE A 71 4.19 -8.20 15.34
C PHE A 71 4.43 -8.72 16.76
N LYS A 72 4.95 -9.95 16.93
CA LYS A 72 4.95 -10.61 18.26
C LYS A 72 6.34 -11.10 18.72
N VAL A 73 7.34 -11.19 17.82
CA VAL A 73 8.66 -11.67 18.23
C VAL A 73 9.58 -10.48 18.54
N PRO A 74 9.98 -10.30 19.81
CA PRO A 74 10.92 -9.23 20.19
C PRO A 74 12.24 -9.34 19.42
N GLY A 75 12.65 -8.24 18.82
CA GLY A 75 13.86 -8.15 18.00
C GLY A 75 13.61 -8.19 16.49
N PHE A 76 12.59 -8.89 16.02
CA PHE A 76 12.15 -8.79 14.61
C PHE A 76 11.47 -7.45 14.33
N ASP A 77 10.66 -6.97 15.26
CA ASP A 77 10.05 -5.64 15.22
C ASP A 77 11.10 -4.53 15.15
N LYS A 78 12.22 -4.66 15.89
CA LYS A 78 13.33 -3.69 15.86
C LYS A 78 13.99 -3.55 14.48
N VAL A 79 14.06 -4.65 13.69
CA VAL A 79 14.56 -4.57 12.31
C VAL A 79 13.70 -3.64 11.48
N PHE A 80 12.37 -3.78 11.57
CA PHE A 80 11.44 -2.92 10.85
C PHE A 80 11.43 -1.48 11.39
N GLU A 81 11.64 -1.30 12.70
CA GLU A 81 11.80 0.03 13.32
C GLU A 81 13.05 0.74 12.82
N VAL A 82 14.20 0.05 12.78
CA VAL A 82 15.45 0.62 12.24
C VAL A 82 15.30 0.96 10.76
N LEU A 83 14.67 0.08 9.97
CA LEU A 83 14.39 0.37 8.56
C LEU A 83 13.45 1.58 8.42
N ALA A 84 12.36 1.64 9.19
CA ALA A 84 11.44 2.75 9.19
C ALA A 84 12.13 4.07 9.59
N ALA A 85 12.93 4.06 10.65
CA ALA A 85 13.71 5.22 11.08
C ALA A 85 14.73 5.66 10.01
N SER A 86 15.35 4.71 9.30
CA SER A 86 16.24 4.99 8.18
C SER A 86 15.51 5.67 7.02
N PHE A 87 14.31 5.18 6.68
CA PHE A 87 13.46 5.81 5.66
C PHE A 87 13.02 7.22 6.07
N THR A 88 12.59 7.40 7.32
CA THR A 88 12.19 8.73 7.83
C THR A 88 13.39 9.70 7.82
N LYS A 89 14.61 9.20 8.15
CA LYS A 89 15.82 10.01 8.03
C LYS A 89 16.13 10.38 6.58
N LEU A 90 15.93 9.46 5.64
CA LEU A 90 16.07 9.76 4.20
C LEU A 90 15.06 10.81 3.73
N LEU A 91 13.82 10.79 4.25
CA LEU A 91 12.83 11.82 3.98
C LEU A 91 13.33 13.21 4.40
N SER A 92 13.96 13.34 5.57
CA SER A 92 14.47 14.62 6.04
C SER A 92 15.53 15.24 5.13
N PHE A 93 16.30 14.46 4.36
CA PHE A 93 17.24 15.00 3.37
C PHE A 93 16.54 15.61 2.15
N THR A 94 15.34 15.13 1.84
CA THR A 94 14.52 15.72 0.76
C THR A 94 14.08 17.15 1.14
N ASP A 95 13.81 17.39 2.41
CA ASP A 95 13.39 18.71 2.89
C ASP A 95 14.44 19.79 2.62
N GLU A 96 15.74 19.48 2.74
CA GLU A 96 16.81 20.42 2.41
C GLU A 96 16.79 20.82 0.93
N GLY A 97 16.61 19.85 0.03
CA GLY A 97 16.49 20.10 -1.40
C GLY A 97 15.21 20.90 -1.75
N ALA A 98 14.10 20.55 -1.12
CA ALA A 98 12.83 21.24 -1.29
C ALA A 98 12.89 22.69 -0.79
N GLN A 99 13.52 22.94 0.36
CA GLN A 99 13.74 24.29 0.90
C GLN A 99 14.64 25.14 0.01
N PHE A 100 15.66 24.54 -0.62
CA PHE A 100 16.51 25.26 -1.56
C PHE A 100 15.74 25.73 -2.80
N ILE A 101 14.84 24.89 -3.34
CA ILE A 101 14.08 25.20 -4.55
C ILE A 101 12.89 26.11 -4.28
N PHE A 102 12.13 25.82 -3.21
CA PHE A 102 10.85 26.46 -2.91
C PHE A 102 10.91 27.50 -1.77
N GLY A 103 12.10 27.67 -1.14
CA GLY A 103 12.26 28.48 0.06
C GLY A 103 11.82 27.73 1.33
N LYS A 104 11.72 28.44 2.46
CA LYS A 104 11.31 27.85 3.74
C LYS A 104 9.80 27.53 3.86
N TRP A 105 9.08 27.60 2.75
CA TRP A 105 7.65 27.29 2.67
C TRP A 105 7.26 25.90 3.19
N PRO A 106 8.06 24.84 2.99
CA PRO A 106 7.69 23.52 3.47
C PRO A 106 7.55 23.41 4.99
N ASP A 107 8.28 24.22 5.77
CA ASP A 107 8.35 24.00 7.22
C ASP A 107 7.38 24.86 8.03
N VAL A 108 7.21 26.12 7.72
CA VAL A 108 6.21 26.99 8.42
C VAL A 108 6.01 28.29 7.63
N ALA A 109 5.13 28.33 6.68
CA ALA A 109 4.59 29.63 6.30
C ALA A 109 3.54 30.03 7.34
N GLN A 110 3.97 30.73 8.34
CA GLN A 110 3.05 31.45 9.23
C GLN A 110 2.60 32.70 8.51
N LEU A 111 1.36 32.70 8.03
CA LEU A 111 0.69 33.92 7.60
C LEU A 111 0.14 34.61 8.85
N PHE A 112 0.63 35.79 9.10
CA PHE A 112 0.09 36.62 10.15
C PHE A 112 -1.05 37.46 9.54
N SER A 113 -2.28 37.27 10.01
CA SER A 113 -3.37 38.15 9.76
C SER A 113 -3.68 38.98 11.02
N MET A 114 -3.97 40.29 10.82
CA MET A 114 -4.52 41.12 11.89
C MET A 114 -6.03 40.98 11.85
N GLU A 115 -6.62 40.28 12.80
CA GLU A 115 -8.07 40.22 12.96
C GLU A 115 -8.50 41.20 14.07
N ASN A 116 -9.46 42.02 13.76
CA ASN A 116 -10.10 42.89 14.76
C ASN A 116 -11.22 42.10 15.43
N VAL A 117 -10.94 41.59 16.63
CA VAL A 117 -11.93 40.95 17.49
C VAL A 117 -12.24 41.97 18.62
N ASP A 118 -13.49 42.41 18.70
CA ASP A 118 -13.99 43.34 19.72
C ASP A 118 -13.19 44.65 19.87
N GLY A 119 -12.73 45.23 18.74
CA GLY A 119 -11.97 46.47 18.71
C GLY A 119 -10.50 46.37 19.09
N THR A 120 -9.99 45.15 19.36
CA THR A 120 -8.59 44.91 19.62
C THR A 120 -7.99 44.16 18.41
N SER A 121 -6.92 44.71 17.82
CA SER A 121 -6.17 44.03 16.75
C SER A 121 -5.34 42.88 17.33
N THR A 122 -5.81 41.68 17.13
CA THR A 122 -5.09 40.46 17.55
C THR A 122 -4.36 39.87 16.35
N GLN A 123 -3.08 39.54 16.52
CA GLN A 123 -2.30 38.83 15.50
C GLN A 123 -2.69 37.36 15.53
N VAL A 124 -3.39 36.91 14.49
CA VAL A 124 -3.74 35.51 14.32
C VAL A 124 -2.71 34.86 13.41
N THR A 125 -2.10 33.78 13.87
CA THR A 125 -1.11 32.99 13.12
C THR A 125 -1.82 31.90 12.37
N HIS A 126 -1.85 31.99 11.03
CA HIS A 126 -2.33 30.90 10.19
C HIS A 126 -1.14 30.08 9.68
N THR A 127 -1.09 28.82 10.03
CA THR A 127 -0.14 27.87 9.43
C THR A 127 -0.69 27.37 8.09
N ILE A 128 0.08 27.48 7.00
CA ILE A 128 -0.33 26.96 5.68
C ILE A 128 -0.46 25.41 5.73
N GLY A 129 0.12 24.78 6.74
CA GLY A 129 0.03 23.33 6.92
C GLY A 129 0.86 22.53 5.91
N TYR A 130 0.58 21.24 5.84
CA TYR A 130 1.27 20.29 4.98
C TYR A 130 0.83 20.45 3.51
N VAL A 131 1.69 21.09 2.68
CA VAL A 131 1.39 21.29 1.25
C VAL A 131 1.94 20.13 0.44
N PHE A 132 1.05 19.32 -0.15
CA PHE A 132 1.38 18.13 -0.93
C PHE A 132 2.45 18.38 -2.01
N ALA A 133 2.32 19.50 -2.75
CA ALA A 133 3.22 19.84 -3.85
C ALA A 133 4.67 20.08 -3.39
N PHE A 134 4.87 20.61 -2.18
CA PHE A 134 6.19 20.98 -1.68
C PHE A 134 6.81 19.93 -0.73
N LYS A 135 6.00 19.07 -0.15
CA LYS A 135 6.46 18.03 0.77
C LYS A 135 6.49 16.64 0.09
N VAL A 136 5.42 16.27 -0.63
CA VAL A 136 5.29 14.90 -1.18
C VAL A 136 5.91 14.75 -2.56
N LEU A 137 5.71 15.70 -3.48
CA LEU A 137 6.24 15.54 -4.84
C LEU A 137 7.78 15.51 -4.88
N PRO A 138 8.53 16.34 -4.13
CA PRO A 138 9.98 16.24 -4.06
C PRO A 138 10.47 14.90 -3.52
N THR A 139 9.77 14.29 -2.56
CA THR A 139 10.17 12.97 -2.03
C THR A 139 10.11 11.89 -3.10
N ILE A 140 9.11 11.92 -3.97
CA ILE A 140 8.98 11.00 -5.11
C ILE A 140 10.22 11.10 -6.02
N VAL A 141 10.65 12.32 -6.32
CA VAL A 141 11.83 12.57 -7.17
C VAL A 141 13.11 12.04 -6.52
N PHE A 142 13.34 12.38 -5.27
CA PHE A 142 14.53 11.96 -4.54
C PHE A 142 14.61 10.43 -4.39
N PHE A 143 13.52 9.77 -3.99
CA PHE A 143 13.50 8.32 -3.82
C PHE A 143 13.62 7.57 -5.15
N SER A 144 13.10 8.11 -6.25
CA SER A 144 13.31 7.55 -7.59
C SER A 144 14.79 7.61 -7.98
N ALA A 145 15.46 8.74 -7.75
CA ALA A 145 16.91 8.89 -7.98
C ALA A 145 17.73 7.94 -7.08
N LEU A 146 17.39 7.84 -5.80
CA LEU A 146 18.04 6.95 -4.84
C LEU A 146 17.89 5.48 -5.24
N THR A 147 16.68 5.06 -5.61
CA THR A 147 16.40 3.69 -6.06
C THR A 147 17.21 3.34 -7.32
N SER A 148 17.29 4.27 -8.27
CA SER A 148 18.11 4.11 -9.49
C SER A 148 19.60 3.96 -9.17
N LEU A 149 20.12 4.75 -8.22
CA LEU A 149 21.49 4.63 -7.74
C LEU A 149 21.75 3.29 -7.06
N LEU A 150 20.85 2.85 -6.16
CA LEU A 150 20.97 1.56 -5.46
C LEU A 150 20.91 0.39 -6.44
N TYR A 151 20.11 0.53 -7.50
CA TYR A 151 20.07 -0.44 -8.57
C TYR A 151 21.41 -0.48 -9.33
N TYR A 152 21.96 0.67 -9.72
CA TYR A 152 23.28 0.76 -10.39
C TYR A 152 24.40 0.14 -9.55
N LEU A 153 24.40 0.38 -8.23
CA LEU A 153 25.38 -0.18 -7.29
C LEU A 153 25.22 -1.68 -7.04
N GLY A 154 24.16 -2.31 -7.54
CA GLY A 154 23.88 -3.73 -7.35
C GLY A 154 23.38 -4.10 -5.96
N VAL A 155 23.09 -3.13 -5.09
CA VAL A 155 22.58 -3.36 -3.74
C VAL A 155 21.15 -3.90 -3.80
N LEU A 156 20.28 -3.25 -4.58
CA LEU A 156 18.90 -3.64 -4.73
C LEU A 156 18.76 -5.03 -5.36
N GLN A 157 19.58 -5.36 -6.37
CA GLN A 157 19.57 -6.69 -7.00
C GLN A 157 19.91 -7.81 -6.02
N LYS A 158 20.85 -7.59 -5.08
CA LYS A 158 21.21 -8.58 -4.06
C LYS A 158 20.06 -8.81 -3.08
N ILE A 159 19.39 -7.73 -2.66
CA ILE A 159 18.22 -7.81 -1.77
C ILE A 159 17.08 -8.56 -2.46
N VAL A 160 16.74 -8.15 -3.69
CA VAL A 160 15.72 -8.81 -4.51
C VAL A 160 16.03 -10.30 -4.71
N TYR A 161 17.29 -10.65 -5.00
CA TYR A 161 17.71 -12.05 -5.13
C TYR A 161 17.48 -12.86 -3.86
N GLY A 162 17.83 -12.32 -2.70
CA GLY A 162 17.61 -12.99 -1.42
C GLY A 162 16.13 -13.29 -1.16
N PHE A 163 15.26 -12.30 -1.40
CA PHE A 163 13.80 -12.48 -1.29
C PHE A 163 13.26 -13.47 -2.34
N ALA A 164 13.70 -13.37 -3.60
CA ALA A 164 13.31 -14.27 -4.67
C ALA A 164 13.70 -15.72 -4.36
N TRP A 165 14.90 -15.94 -3.80
CA TRP A 165 15.36 -17.26 -3.39
C TRP A 165 14.46 -17.87 -2.30
N ILE A 166 14.07 -17.09 -1.30
CA ILE A 166 13.12 -17.53 -0.26
C ILE A 166 11.78 -17.92 -0.88
N LEU A 167 11.20 -17.05 -1.72
CA LEU A 167 9.92 -17.30 -2.40
C LEU A 167 9.98 -18.54 -3.30
N SER A 168 11.03 -18.68 -4.11
CA SER A 168 11.22 -19.83 -5.00
C SER A 168 11.31 -21.15 -4.24
N LYS A 169 12.07 -21.18 -3.13
CA LYS A 169 12.23 -22.40 -2.30
C LYS A 169 10.97 -22.77 -1.53
N THR A 170 10.24 -21.80 -1.00
CA THR A 170 9.05 -22.04 -0.16
C THR A 170 7.81 -22.36 -1.00
N MET A 171 7.58 -21.58 -2.07
CA MET A 171 6.38 -21.67 -2.90
C MET A 171 6.59 -22.44 -4.22
N ARG A 172 7.83 -22.80 -4.57
CA ARG A 172 8.20 -23.56 -5.79
C ARG A 172 7.76 -22.88 -7.08
N LEU A 173 7.98 -21.58 -7.16
CA LEU A 173 7.66 -20.73 -8.31
C LEU A 173 8.72 -20.83 -9.40
N SER A 174 8.40 -20.27 -10.58
CA SER A 174 9.42 -20.02 -11.60
C SER A 174 10.44 -18.98 -11.12
N GLY A 175 11.62 -18.98 -11.73
CA GLY A 175 12.64 -17.98 -11.46
C GLY A 175 12.16 -16.57 -11.73
N ALA A 176 11.48 -16.37 -12.86
CA ALA A 176 10.94 -15.09 -13.29
C ALA A 176 9.86 -14.55 -12.33
N GLU A 177 8.92 -15.41 -11.89
CA GLU A 177 7.89 -15.02 -10.92
C GLU A 177 8.46 -14.65 -9.57
N SER A 178 9.42 -15.44 -9.08
CA SER A 178 10.08 -15.19 -7.78
C SER A 178 10.81 -13.85 -7.79
N LEU A 179 11.53 -13.55 -8.89
CA LEU A 179 12.22 -12.28 -9.07
C LEU A 179 11.24 -11.10 -9.19
N ALA A 180 10.16 -11.28 -9.97
CA ALA A 180 9.13 -10.25 -10.14
C ALA A 180 8.43 -9.93 -8.81
N ALA A 181 8.01 -10.95 -8.07
CA ALA A 181 7.35 -10.76 -6.78
C ALA A 181 8.28 -10.11 -5.75
N ALA A 182 9.55 -10.54 -5.70
CA ALA A 182 10.54 -9.95 -4.80
C ALA A 182 10.87 -8.49 -5.18
N ALA A 183 10.99 -8.17 -6.48
CA ALA A 183 11.24 -6.82 -6.96
C ALA A 183 10.10 -5.88 -6.58
N ASN A 184 8.85 -6.32 -6.76
CA ASN A 184 7.66 -5.53 -6.44
C ASN A 184 7.57 -5.10 -4.97
N VAL A 185 8.27 -5.76 -4.03
CA VAL A 185 8.32 -5.34 -2.62
C VAL A 185 9.03 -3.98 -2.47
N PHE A 186 10.01 -3.70 -3.31
CA PHE A 186 10.92 -2.54 -3.17
C PHE A 186 10.75 -1.49 -4.26
N VAL A 187 10.39 -1.94 -5.47
CA VAL A 187 10.24 -1.07 -6.65
C VAL A 187 8.81 -1.15 -7.20
N GLY A 188 8.42 -0.13 -7.91
CA GLY A 188 7.05 0.01 -8.40
C GLY A 188 6.67 -0.96 -9.52
N GLN A 189 5.38 -0.98 -9.80
CA GLN A 189 4.79 -1.81 -10.87
C GLN A 189 5.32 -1.53 -12.28
N THR A 190 6.01 -0.41 -12.48
CA THR A 190 6.65 -0.01 -13.74
C THR A 190 8.13 -0.39 -13.79
N GLU A 191 8.81 -0.41 -12.66
CA GLU A 191 10.23 -0.73 -12.55
C GLU A 191 10.49 -2.22 -12.32
N ALA A 192 9.65 -2.91 -11.53
CA ALA A 192 9.81 -4.35 -11.27
C ALA A 192 9.85 -5.21 -12.55
N PRO A 193 9.07 -4.91 -13.61
CA PRO A 193 9.20 -5.61 -14.90
C PRO A 193 10.58 -5.48 -15.54
N LEU A 194 11.36 -4.43 -15.25
CA LEU A 194 12.71 -4.29 -15.79
C LEU A 194 13.66 -5.36 -15.23
N VAL A 195 13.45 -5.78 -13.98
CA VAL A 195 14.26 -6.85 -13.34
C VAL A 195 14.08 -8.19 -14.04
N VAL A 196 12.90 -8.43 -14.60
CA VAL A 196 12.53 -9.66 -15.30
C VAL A 196 12.38 -9.48 -16.81
N LYS A 197 12.88 -8.36 -17.35
CA LYS A 197 12.79 -8.00 -18.77
C LYS A 197 13.15 -9.13 -19.74
N PRO A 198 14.24 -9.90 -19.53
CA PRO A 198 14.61 -10.98 -20.45
C PRO A 198 13.54 -12.06 -20.57
N TYR A 199 12.73 -12.27 -19.53
CA TYR A 199 11.76 -13.36 -19.44
C TYR A 199 10.36 -12.95 -19.93
N ILE A 200 9.99 -11.66 -19.88
CA ILE A 200 8.59 -11.22 -20.11
C ILE A 200 8.05 -11.69 -21.46
N LYS A 201 8.88 -11.71 -22.50
CA LYS A 201 8.46 -12.11 -23.85
C LYS A 201 8.00 -13.57 -23.92
N SER A 202 8.57 -14.45 -23.09
CA SER A 202 8.30 -15.90 -23.04
C SER A 202 7.45 -16.33 -21.84
N MET A 203 7.09 -15.41 -20.94
CA MET A 203 6.23 -15.71 -19.78
C MET A 203 4.88 -16.27 -20.22
N THR A 204 4.41 -17.27 -19.48
CA THR A 204 3.06 -17.81 -19.61
C THR A 204 2.02 -16.78 -19.17
N ASN A 205 0.75 -17.02 -19.52
CA ASN A 205 -0.35 -16.15 -19.04
C ASN A 205 -0.43 -16.12 -17.50
N SER A 206 -0.12 -17.22 -16.82
CA SER A 206 -0.11 -17.32 -15.37
C SER A 206 1.04 -16.53 -14.76
N GLU A 207 2.23 -16.56 -15.35
CA GLU A 207 3.38 -15.75 -14.94
C GLU A 207 3.14 -14.26 -15.15
N ILE A 208 2.55 -13.87 -16.29
CA ILE A 208 2.14 -12.48 -16.56
C ILE A 208 1.11 -12.01 -15.53
N LEU A 209 0.12 -12.84 -15.19
CA LEU A 209 -0.84 -12.50 -14.16
C LEU A 209 -0.15 -12.33 -12.78
N CYS A 210 0.83 -13.17 -12.46
CA CYS A 210 1.60 -13.06 -11.22
C CYS A 210 2.39 -11.74 -11.16
N LEU A 211 3.08 -11.38 -12.26
CA LEU A 211 3.79 -10.10 -12.39
C LEU A 211 2.84 -8.91 -12.19
N MET A 212 1.70 -8.89 -12.88
CA MET A 212 0.70 -7.83 -12.79
C MET A 212 0.08 -7.74 -11.40
N THR A 213 -0.31 -8.88 -10.82
CA THR A 213 -0.90 -8.94 -9.46
C THR A 213 0.09 -8.45 -8.40
N GLY A 214 1.36 -8.85 -8.51
CA GLY A 214 2.44 -8.38 -7.64
C GLY A 214 2.58 -6.86 -7.68
N GLY A 215 2.63 -6.28 -8.87
CA GLY A 215 2.70 -4.83 -9.04
C GLY A 215 1.49 -4.07 -8.51
N MET A 216 0.28 -4.68 -8.56
CA MET A 216 -0.94 -4.07 -8.00
C MET A 216 -1.08 -4.28 -6.48
N ALA A 217 -0.41 -5.28 -5.90
CA ALA A 217 -0.50 -5.57 -4.47
C ALA A 217 0.53 -4.85 -3.60
N THR A 218 1.54 -4.24 -4.21
CA THR A 218 2.66 -3.58 -3.53
C THR A 218 2.76 -2.11 -3.94
N ILE A 219 3.67 -1.37 -3.31
CA ILE A 219 3.91 0.05 -3.59
C ILE A 219 5.37 0.31 -3.97
N ALA A 220 5.60 1.33 -4.79
CA ALA A 220 6.94 1.80 -5.16
C ALA A 220 7.61 2.57 -4.01
N GLY A 221 8.94 2.49 -3.91
CA GLY A 221 9.71 3.17 -2.86
C GLY A 221 9.47 4.69 -2.80
N GLY A 222 9.37 5.37 -3.94
CA GLY A 222 9.06 6.81 -3.98
C GLY A 222 7.65 7.13 -3.48
N VAL A 223 6.67 6.30 -3.82
CA VAL A 223 5.28 6.44 -3.37
C VAL A 223 5.13 6.06 -1.89
N PHE A 224 5.88 5.07 -1.42
CA PHE A 224 5.99 4.71 0.00
C PHE A 224 6.38 5.92 0.85
N ALA A 225 7.39 6.68 0.42
CA ALA A 225 7.82 7.90 1.08
C ALA A 225 6.70 8.96 1.12
N ALA A 226 5.94 9.10 0.03
CA ALA A 226 4.80 9.99 -0.05
C ALA A 226 3.69 9.64 0.95
N PHE A 227 3.38 8.34 1.11
CA PHE A 227 2.34 7.89 2.05
C PHE A 227 2.75 8.07 3.51
N ILE A 228 4.04 7.90 3.85
CA ILE A 228 4.55 8.23 5.19
C ILE A 228 4.27 9.70 5.51
N GLY A 229 4.59 10.60 4.59
CA GLY A 229 4.34 12.02 4.76
C GLY A 229 2.85 12.36 4.89
N LEU A 230 1.99 11.78 4.05
CA LEU A 230 0.54 11.99 4.08
C LEU A 230 -0.12 11.55 5.40
N LEU A 231 0.30 10.41 5.94
CA LEU A 231 -0.29 9.84 7.16
C LEU A 231 0.38 10.36 8.44
N GLY A 232 1.69 10.58 8.40
CA GLY A 232 2.48 11.01 9.54
C GLY A 232 2.50 12.53 9.75
N GLY A 233 2.18 13.31 8.71
CA GLY A 233 2.28 14.76 8.75
C GLY A 233 3.68 15.21 9.18
N ASP A 234 3.74 16.19 10.09
CA ASP A 234 5.00 16.73 10.63
C ASP A 234 5.52 15.95 11.86
N SER A 235 4.77 14.94 12.36
CA SER A 235 5.19 14.12 13.51
C SER A 235 6.14 13.01 13.10
N ILE A 236 7.38 13.07 13.55
CA ILE A 236 8.40 12.03 13.31
C ILE A 236 7.94 10.67 13.86
N GLU A 237 7.29 10.64 15.03
CA GLU A 237 6.80 9.41 15.63
C GLU A 237 5.71 8.75 14.77
N MET A 238 4.76 9.54 14.27
CA MET A 238 3.72 9.05 13.37
C MET A 238 4.30 8.60 12.03
N GLN A 239 5.26 9.34 11.47
CA GLN A 239 5.97 8.94 10.25
C GLN A 239 6.68 7.59 10.43
N GLN A 240 7.38 7.38 11.55
CA GLN A 240 8.05 6.10 11.86
C GLN A 240 7.04 4.96 12.02
N MET A 241 5.93 5.20 12.71
CA MET A 241 4.87 4.22 12.89
C MET A 241 4.28 3.79 11.52
N PHE A 242 3.89 4.75 10.68
CA PHE A 242 3.35 4.43 9.35
C PHE A 242 4.40 3.82 8.42
N ALA A 243 5.66 4.26 8.47
CA ALA A 243 6.75 3.65 7.73
C ALA A 243 6.91 2.16 8.07
N LYS A 244 6.87 1.80 9.36
CA LYS A 244 6.90 0.42 9.82
C LYS A 244 5.72 -0.39 9.26
N HIS A 245 4.50 0.14 9.35
CA HIS A 245 3.31 -0.54 8.85
C HIS A 245 3.31 -0.70 7.33
N LEU A 246 3.63 0.34 6.58
CA LEU A 246 3.67 0.30 5.12
C LEU A 246 4.75 -0.64 4.58
N LEU A 247 5.95 -0.64 5.18
CA LEU A 247 7.02 -1.57 4.83
C LEU A 247 6.60 -3.02 5.11
N THR A 248 6.00 -3.26 6.27
CA THR A 248 5.43 -4.57 6.63
C THR A 248 4.36 -4.99 5.63
N ALA A 249 3.46 -4.08 5.24
CA ALA A 249 2.41 -4.34 4.27
C ALA A 249 2.99 -4.77 2.91
N SER A 250 4.02 -4.07 2.40
CA SER A 250 4.66 -4.42 1.13
C SER A 250 5.29 -5.83 1.18
N VAL A 251 6.00 -6.16 2.26
CA VAL A 251 6.62 -7.49 2.45
C VAL A 251 5.56 -8.59 2.54
N LEU A 252 4.49 -8.38 3.31
CA LEU A 252 3.40 -9.35 3.46
C LEU A 252 2.56 -9.51 2.20
N SER A 253 2.49 -8.50 1.34
CA SER A 253 1.71 -8.54 0.11
C SER A 253 2.32 -9.43 -0.97
N ALA A 254 3.63 -9.65 -0.97
CA ALA A 254 4.28 -10.49 -1.98
C ALA A 254 3.77 -11.94 -1.99
N PRO A 255 3.79 -12.70 -0.87
CA PRO A 255 3.22 -14.05 -0.86
C PRO A 255 1.71 -14.06 -1.12
N ALA A 256 0.96 -13.03 -0.65
CA ALA A 256 -0.47 -12.93 -0.92
C ALA A 256 -0.77 -12.75 -2.42
N ALA A 257 -0.03 -11.88 -3.10
CA ALA A 257 -0.17 -11.66 -4.54
C ALA A 257 0.06 -12.93 -5.35
N ILE A 258 1.08 -13.72 -4.96
CA ILE A 258 1.36 -15.01 -5.58
C ILE A 258 0.19 -15.99 -5.36
N VAL A 259 -0.31 -16.10 -4.13
CA VAL A 259 -1.45 -16.97 -3.81
C VAL A 259 -2.65 -16.64 -4.70
N PHE A 260 -3.06 -15.37 -4.74
CA PHE A 260 -4.24 -14.99 -5.49
C PHE A 260 -4.04 -15.07 -7.00
N SER A 261 -2.88 -14.70 -7.53
CA SER A 261 -2.61 -14.85 -8.96
C SER A 261 -2.70 -16.32 -9.41
N LYS A 262 -2.11 -17.24 -8.62
CA LYS A 262 -2.11 -18.69 -8.93
C LYS A 262 -3.45 -19.37 -8.64
N MET A 263 -4.29 -18.79 -7.78
CA MET A 263 -5.67 -19.23 -7.63
C MET A 263 -6.55 -18.77 -8.80
N LEU A 264 -6.44 -17.49 -9.22
CA LEU A 264 -7.22 -16.92 -10.31
C LEU A 264 -6.88 -17.53 -11.68
N LEU A 265 -5.58 -17.77 -11.92
CA LEU A 265 -5.09 -18.40 -13.14
C LEU A 265 -3.96 -19.38 -12.80
N PRO A 266 -4.30 -20.66 -12.47
CA PRO A 266 -3.34 -21.69 -12.17
C PRO A 266 -2.38 -21.96 -13.32
N GLU A 267 -1.10 -22.23 -13.00
CA GLU A 267 -0.09 -22.60 -13.98
C GLU A 267 -0.34 -24.01 -14.51
N LYS A 268 -0.25 -24.19 -15.83
CA LYS A 268 -0.43 -25.47 -16.52
C LYS A 268 0.75 -25.85 -17.39
N GLU A 269 1.66 -24.90 -17.64
CA GLU A 269 2.80 -25.08 -18.49
C GLU A 269 4.04 -25.39 -17.64
N ASN A 270 5.06 -25.96 -18.29
CA ASN A 270 6.34 -26.15 -17.64
C ASN A 270 7.10 -24.82 -17.64
N VAL A 271 7.37 -24.30 -16.47
CA VAL A 271 8.07 -23.02 -16.30
C VAL A 271 9.52 -23.26 -15.88
N ASP A 272 10.41 -22.38 -16.30
CA ASP A 272 11.81 -22.36 -15.90
C ASP A 272 11.92 -21.94 -14.42
N LYS A 273 12.63 -22.75 -13.60
CA LYS A 273 12.82 -22.52 -12.17
C LYS A 273 14.15 -21.86 -11.83
N ASP A 274 15.00 -21.64 -12.83
CA ASP A 274 16.31 -21.07 -12.61
C ASP A 274 16.22 -19.57 -12.32
N LEU A 275 16.90 -19.15 -11.25
CA LEU A 275 16.98 -17.77 -10.82
C LEU A 275 18.19 -17.10 -11.49
N HIS A 276 17.95 -16.41 -12.60
CA HIS A 276 18.98 -15.60 -13.22
C HIS A 276 18.59 -14.12 -13.13
N ILE A 277 19.43 -13.29 -12.50
CA ILE A 277 19.27 -11.83 -12.54
C ILE A 277 20.05 -11.29 -13.73
N ASP A 278 19.38 -10.47 -14.52
CA ASP A 278 20.06 -9.64 -15.52
C ASP A 278 21.00 -8.66 -14.79
N LYS A 279 22.30 -8.79 -15.09
CA LYS A 279 23.36 -7.94 -14.53
C LYS A 279 23.57 -6.66 -15.34
N THR A 280 22.70 -6.38 -16.30
CA THR A 280 22.80 -5.17 -17.13
C THR A 280 22.68 -3.93 -16.24
N LYS A 281 23.72 -3.12 -16.23
CA LYS A 281 23.73 -1.87 -15.46
C LYS A 281 22.82 -0.85 -16.14
N ILE A 282 22.05 -0.13 -15.36
CA ILE A 282 21.29 1.04 -15.83
C ILE A 282 22.24 2.24 -15.83
N GLY A 283 22.72 2.61 -17.03
CA GLY A 283 23.66 3.73 -17.22
C GLY A 283 25.14 3.35 -17.16
N SER A 284 25.99 4.24 -17.66
CA SER A 284 27.45 4.09 -17.75
C SER A 284 28.17 4.48 -16.45
N GLY A 285 27.45 5.20 -15.52
CA GLY A 285 28.03 5.68 -14.27
C GLY A 285 26.98 6.04 -13.22
N PRO A 286 27.41 6.24 -11.94
CA PRO A 286 26.49 6.55 -10.85
C PRO A 286 25.75 7.89 -11.06
N LEU A 287 26.39 8.89 -11.65
CA LEU A 287 25.77 10.18 -11.94
C LEU A 287 24.69 10.07 -13.02
N GLU A 288 24.93 9.25 -14.04
CA GLU A 288 23.91 8.97 -15.06
C GLU A 288 22.71 8.22 -14.45
N ALA A 289 22.97 7.25 -13.57
CA ALA A 289 21.89 6.55 -12.87
C ALA A 289 21.03 7.51 -12.01
N ILE A 290 21.66 8.44 -11.29
CA ILE A 290 20.97 9.48 -10.52
C ILE A 290 20.16 10.38 -11.47
N SER A 291 20.74 10.86 -12.57
CA SER A 291 20.07 11.73 -13.53
C SER A 291 18.84 11.06 -14.17
N ASN A 292 18.97 9.79 -14.56
CA ASN A 292 17.87 9.00 -15.11
C ASN A 292 16.76 8.81 -14.08
N GLY A 293 17.11 8.43 -12.84
CA GLY A 293 16.16 8.29 -11.74
C GLY A 293 15.47 9.61 -11.38
N THR A 294 16.18 10.73 -11.43
CA THR A 294 15.61 12.08 -11.24
C THR A 294 14.58 12.40 -12.33
N THR A 295 14.92 12.13 -13.60
CA THR A 295 14.01 12.38 -14.73
C THR A 295 12.73 11.54 -14.62
N GLU A 296 12.85 10.26 -14.30
CA GLU A 296 11.69 9.39 -14.09
C GLU A 296 10.88 9.80 -12.83
N GLY A 297 11.55 10.22 -11.76
CA GLY A 297 10.92 10.75 -10.56
C GLY A 297 10.12 12.02 -10.81
N ILE A 298 10.64 12.96 -11.62
CA ILE A 298 9.92 14.18 -12.03
C ILE A 298 8.66 13.82 -12.83
N LYS A 299 8.77 12.93 -13.81
CA LYS A 299 7.61 12.47 -14.58
C LYS A 299 6.55 11.84 -13.67
N LEU A 300 6.98 11.00 -12.73
CA LEU A 300 6.08 10.36 -11.78
C LEU A 300 5.41 11.41 -10.87
N ALA A 301 6.17 12.34 -10.31
CA ALA A 301 5.66 13.39 -9.43
C ALA A 301 4.62 14.28 -10.15
N VAL A 302 4.93 14.75 -11.36
CA VAL A 302 4.02 15.56 -12.17
C VAL A 302 2.74 14.78 -12.51
N ASN A 303 2.87 13.52 -12.90
CA ASN A 303 1.71 12.66 -13.20
C ASN A 303 0.84 12.44 -11.96
N VAL A 304 1.44 12.15 -10.80
CA VAL A 304 0.72 11.97 -9.53
C VAL A 304 -0.01 13.26 -9.16
N GLY A 305 0.66 14.40 -9.18
CA GLY A 305 0.04 15.70 -8.87
C GLY A 305 -1.11 16.03 -9.83
N GLY A 306 -0.90 15.85 -11.14
CA GLY A 306 -1.92 16.10 -12.17
C GLY A 306 -3.13 15.15 -12.01
N MET A 307 -2.89 13.87 -11.76
CA MET A 307 -3.99 12.91 -11.52
C MET A 307 -4.80 13.27 -10.28
N ILE A 308 -4.16 13.58 -9.16
CA ILE A 308 -4.86 13.97 -7.92
C ILE A 308 -5.72 15.19 -8.17
N LEU A 309 -5.17 16.23 -8.82
CA LEU A 309 -5.91 17.44 -9.15
C LEU A 309 -7.16 17.14 -9.97
N VAL A 310 -7.02 16.38 -11.06
CA VAL A 310 -8.12 16.07 -11.98
C VAL A 310 -9.17 15.19 -11.29
N PHE A 311 -8.76 14.14 -10.57
CA PHE A 311 -9.70 13.25 -9.88
C PHE A 311 -10.46 13.97 -8.76
N LEU A 312 -9.80 14.82 -7.97
CA LEU A 312 -10.49 15.62 -6.96
C LEU A 312 -11.51 16.57 -7.58
N ALA A 313 -11.18 17.20 -8.72
CA ALA A 313 -12.12 18.04 -9.45
C ALA A 313 -13.32 17.24 -9.97
N PHE A 314 -13.11 16.04 -10.52
CA PHE A 314 -14.22 15.16 -10.93
C PHE A 314 -15.08 14.69 -9.75
N ILE A 315 -14.46 14.33 -8.62
CA ILE A 315 -15.19 13.96 -7.41
C ILE A 315 -16.04 15.13 -6.93
N ALA A 316 -15.50 16.34 -6.90
CA ALA A 316 -16.25 17.56 -6.53
C ALA A 316 -17.43 17.79 -7.47
N MET A 317 -17.24 17.65 -8.79
CA MET A 317 -18.30 17.77 -9.79
C MET A 317 -19.39 16.70 -9.61
N ILE A 318 -19.00 15.43 -9.44
CA ILE A 318 -19.93 14.32 -9.20
C ILE A 318 -20.71 14.55 -7.92
N ASN A 319 -20.03 14.93 -6.85
CA ASN A 319 -20.67 15.22 -5.56
C ASN A 319 -21.64 16.40 -5.63
N TYR A 320 -21.30 17.43 -6.40
CA TYR A 320 -22.24 18.52 -6.66
C TYR A 320 -23.53 18.03 -7.34
N LEU A 321 -23.40 17.19 -8.38
CA LEU A 321 -24.55 16.62 -9.08
C LEU A 321 -25.37 15.70 -8.16
N LEU A 322 -24.70 14.83 -7.40
CA LEU A 322 -25.36 13.89 -6.50
C LEU A 322 -26.07 14.61 -5.35
N ALA A 323 -25.38 15.54 -4.65
CA ALA A 323 -25.93 16.20 -3.47
C ALA A 323 -26.92 17.31 -3.81
N ASN A 324 -26.53 18.25 -4.72
CA ASN A 324 -27.31 19.44 -4.96
C ASN A 324 -28.40 19.27 -6.04
N VAL A 325 -28.11 18.47 -7.09
CA VAL A 325 -29.10 18.26 -8.17
C VAL A 325 -30.01 17.09 -7.85
N ILE A 326 -29.48 15.93 -7.45
CA ILE A 326 -30.28 14.74 -7.18
C ILE A 326 -30.78 14.76 -5.73
N GLY A 327 -29.86 14.80 -4.78
CA GLY A 327 -30.15 14.64 -3.34
C GLY A 327 -31.11 15.71 -2.79
N HIS A 328 -30.91 16.96 -3.20
CA HIS A 328 -31.76 18.07 -2.78
C HIS A 328 -33.20 17.95 -3.35
N ASN A 329 -33.31 17.67 -4.66
CA ASN A 329 -34.62 17.64 -5.33
C ASN A 329 -35.44 16.38 -5.03
N THR A 330 -34.80 15.30 -4.58
CA THR A 330 -35.46 14.00 -4.29
C THR A 330 -35.63 13.70 -2.80
N GLY A 331 -35.08 14.56 -1.91
CA GLY A 331 -35.03 14.29 -0.46
C GLY A 331 -34.05 13.21 -0.05
N LEU A 332 -33.20 12.73 -0.98
CA LEU A 332 -32.20 11.70 -0.66
C LEU A 332 -31.15 12.14 0.37
N ASN A 333 -30.87 13.45 0.46
CA ASN A 333 -29.93 13.94 1.48
C ASN A 333 -30.45 13.66 2.91
N GLU A 334 -31.75 13.91 3.16
CA GLU A 334 -32.34 13.63 4.47
C GLU A 334 -32.41 12.12 4.74
N TRP A 335 -32.75 11.32 3.74
CA TRP A 335 -32.74 9.87 3.84
C TRP A 335 -31.35 9.34 4.17
N VAL A 336 -30.29 9.86 3.53
CA VAL A 336 -28.87 9.49 3.80
C VAL A 336 -28.47 9.74 5.25
N LYS A 337 -28.84 10.90 5.80
CA LYS A 337 -28.56 11.22 7.22
C LYS A 337 -29.17 10.18 8.17
N VAL A 338 -30.42 9.78 7.91
CA VAL A 338 -31.12 8.81 8.75
C VAL A 338 -30.52 7.42 8.61
N VAL A 339 -30.30 6.94 7.38
CA VAL A 339 -29.82 5.58 7.12
C VAL A 339 -28.36 5.39 7.55
N SER A 340 -27.53 6.43 7.46
CA SER A 340 -26.11 6.38 7.85
C SER A 340 -25.88 6.75 9.33
N ASP A 341 -26.94 6.94 10.11
CA ASP A 341 -26.85 7.39 11.51
C ASP A 341 -25.96 8.64 11.66
N GLY A 342 -26.12 9.59 10.73
CA GLY A 342 -25.36 10.83 10.70
C GLY A 342 -23.93 10.74 10.16
N THR A 343 -23.44 9.54 9.80
CA THR A 343 -22.09 9.36 9.22
C THR A 343 -21.92 10.16 7.93
N TYR A 344 -22.96 10.20 7.10
CA TYR A 344 -23.02 11.01 5.88
C TYR A 344 -24.15 12.03 5.99
N THR A 345 -23.87 13.27 5.61
CA THR A 345 -24.85 14.37 5.67
C THR A 345 -25.56 14.61 4.33
N GLU A 346 -25.00 14.10 3.23
CA GLU A 346 -25.48 14.33 1.87
C GLU A 346 -25.28 13.10 1.00
N PHE A 347 -26.10 12.99 -0.04
CA PHE A 347 -25.96 11.91 -1.04
C PHE A 347 -24.76 12.21 -1.95
N LYS A 348 -23.61 11.63 -1.61
CA LYS A 348 -22.31 11.79 -2.29
C LYS A 348 -21.73 10.46 -2.74
N LEU A 349 -20.72 10.52 -3.62
CA LEU A 349 -20.00 9.35 -4.09
C LEU A 349 -19.41 8.54 -2.92
N GLN A 350 -18.90 9.21 -1.89
CA GLN A 350 -18.34 8.60 -0.69
C GLN A 350 -19.36 7.69 0.03
N MET A 351 -20.61 8.13 0.13
CA MET A 351 -21.70 7.33 0.71
C MET A 351 -21.95 6.06 -0.12
N ILE A 352 -22.06 6.20 -1.45
CA ILE A 352 -22.29 5.07 -2.34
C ILE A 352 -21.16 4.04 -2.20
N LEU A 353 -19.91 4.50 -2.25
CA LEU A 353 -18.73 3.65 -2.09
C LEU A 353 -18.66 3.04 -0.69
N GLY A 354 -19.02 3.82 0.34
CA GLY A 354 -19.10 3.37 1.72
C GLY A 354 -19.98 2.13 1.87
N TYR A 355 -21.22 2.22 1.43
CA TYR A 355 -22.18 1.10 1.51
C TYR A 355 -21.78 -0.08 0.62
N LEU A 356 -21.29 0.17 -0.60
CA LEU A 356 -20.86 -0.87 -1.53
C LEU A 356 -19.73 -1.73 -0.97
N PHE A 357 -18.74 -1.10 -0.32
CA PHE A 357 -17.56 -1.79 0.20
C PHE A 357 -17.61 -2.09 1.71
N ALA A 358 -18.64 -1.62 2.45
CA ALA A 358 -18.80 -1.93 3.88
C ALA A 358 -18.76 -3.44 4.19
N PRO A 359 -19.42 -4.34 3.42
CA PRO A 359 -19.33 -5.77 3.65
C PRO A 359 -17.88 -6.29 3.54
N VAL A 360 -17.10 -5.75 2.60
CA VAL A 360 -15.69 -6.12 2.42
C VAL A 360 -14.86 -5.64 3.61
N ALA A 361 -15.09 -4.40 4.06
CA ALA A 361 -14.45 -3.84 5.25
C ALA A 361 -14.74 -4.69 6.50
N TRP A 362 -15.99 -5.12 6.69
CA TRP A 362 -16.37 -5.99 7.79
C TRP A 362 -15.66 -7.35 7.73
N VAL A 363 -15.58 -7.95 6.55
CA VAL A 363 -14.92 -9.25 6.31
C VAL A 363 -13.43 -9.22 6.70
N ILE A 364 -12.72 -8.14 6.43
CA ILE A 364 -11.29 -8.00 6.80
C ILE A 364 -11.08 -7.67 8.29
N GLY A 365 -12.16 -7.58 9.08
CA GLY A 365 -12.10 -7.45 10.53
C GLY A 365 -12.26 -6.03 11.07
N ILE A 366 -12.76 -5.09 10.27
CA ILE A 366 -13.12 -3.74 10.73
C ILE A 366 -14.32 -3.83 11.71
N PRO A 367 -14.30 -3.08 12.83
CA PRO A 367 -15.44 -2.93 13.72
C PRO A 367 -16.66 -2.34 13.01
N TRP A 368 -17.86 -2.76 13.40
CA TRP A 368 -19.10 -2.35 12.72
C TRP A 368 -19.25 -0.83 12.58
N ASN A 369 -18.93 -0.09 13.63
CA ASN A 369 -19.07 1.37 13.65
C ASN A 369 -18.18 2.09 12.61
N ASP A 370 -17.04 1.49 12.22
CA ASP A 370 -16.11 2.07 11.28
C ASP A 370 -16.28 1.50 9.84
N THR A 371 -17.19 0.53 9.63
CA THR A 371 -17.29 -0.18 8.34
C THR A 371 -17.68 0.70 7.18
N LEU A 372 -18.53 1.70 7.38
CA LEU A 372 -18.94 2.63 6.32
C LEU A 372 -17.78 3.51 5.85
N LEU A 373 -17.02 4.08 6.80
CA LEU A 373 -15.85 4.90 6.48
C LEU A 373 -14.73 4.06 5.87
N ALA A 374 -14.48 2.87 6.40
CA ALA A 374 -13.52 1.93 5.82
C ALA A 374 -13.96 1.45 4.42
N GLY A 375 -15.24 1.22 4.22
CA GLY A 375 -15.83 0.92 2.90
C GLY A 375 -15.61 2.06 1.90
N GLN A 376 -15.82 3.30 2.32
CA GLN A 376 -15.52 4.49 1.52
C GLN A 376 -14.05 4.48 1.07
N LEU A 377 -13.10 4.28 1.98
CA LEU A 377 -11.67 4.24 1.67
C LEU A 377 -11.30 3.14 0.67
N LEU A 378 -11.89 1.94 0.82
CA LEU A 378 -11.70 0.83 -0.13
C LEU A 378 -12.26 1.18 -1.52
N GLY A 379 -13.42 1.83 -1.56
CA GLY A 379 -14.04 2.31 -2.79
C GLY A 379 -13.20 3.39 -3.47
N GLU A 380 -12.75 4.40 -2.73
CA GLU A 380 -11.87 5.46 -3.23
C GLU A 380 -10.57 4.87 -3.81
N LYS A 381 -9.92 3.93 -3.09
CA LYS A 381 -8.75 3.23 -3.61
C LYS A 381 -9.03 2.55 -4.94
N THR A 382 -10.10 1.76 -5.02
CA THR A 382 -10.38 0.90 -6.16
C THR A 382 -10.82 1.69 -7.38
N VAL A 383 -11.72 2.67 -7.19
CA VAL A 383 -12.35 3.44 -8.28
C VAL A 383 -11.48 4.61 -8.71
N ILE A 384 -10.81 5.25 -7.77
CA ILE A 384 -10.00 6.44 -8.02
C ILE A 384 -8.52 6.06 -7.98
N ASN A 385 -7.92 6.12 -6.80
CA ASN A 385 -6.58 5.62 -6.51
C ASN A 385 -6.31 5.62 -4.98
N GLU A 386 -5.20 5.00 -4.59
CA GLU A 386 -4.75 4.90 -3.21
C GLU A 386 -4.31 6.24 -2.60
N PHE A 387 -3.83 7.21 -3.40
CA PHE A 387 -3.45 8.53 -2.90
C PHE A 387 -4.64 9.25 -2.28
N ILE A 388 -5.78 9.27 -2.99
CA ILE A 388 -7.02 9.87 -2.50
C ILE A 388 -7.48 9.15 -1.23
N ALA A 389 -7.45 7.82 -1.24
CA ALA A 389 -7.85 7.02 -0.09
C ALA A 389 -6.95 7.29 1.15
N TYR A 390 -5.64 7.47 0.97
CA TYR A 390 -4.73 7.82 2.07
C TYR A 390 -4.93 9.26 2.57
N ILE A 391 -5.21 10.21 1.68
CA ILE A 391 -5.58 11.59 2.08
C ILE A 391 -6.87 11.55 2.91
N SER A 392 -7.88 10.79 2.45
CA SER A 392 -9.13 10.60 3.19
C SER A 392 -8.90 9.93 4.54
N LEU A 393 -8.06 8.88 4.61
CA LEU A 393 -7.71 8.20 5.87
C LEU A 393 -7.02 9.17 6.85
N GLY A 394 -6.05 9.95 6.40
CA GLY A 394 -5.37 10.96 7.22
C GLY A 394 -6.33 12.02 7.76
N ASN A 395 -7.25 12.51 6.92
CA ASN A 395 -8.28 13.46 7.32
C ASN A 395 -9.28 12.84 8.32
N MET A 396 -9.71 11.60 8.10
CA MET A 396 -10.61 10.91 9.03
C MET A 396 -9.95 10.68 10.40
N GLN A 397 -8.66 10.36 10.41
CA GLN A 397 -7.88 10.17 11.63
C GLN A 397 -7.69 11.50 12.38
N SER A 398 -7.26 12.54 11.72
CA SER A 398 -7.00 13.87 12.34
C SER A 398 -8.28 14.52 12.87
N ASN A 399 -9.43 14.28 12.23
CA ASN A 399 -10.73 14.78 12.68
C ASN A 399 -11.42 13.85 13.69
N GLY A 400 -10.80 12.73 14.10
CA GLY A 400 -11.37 11.77 15.07
C GLY A 400 -12.63 11.04 14.57
N LEU A 401 -12.83 10.95 13.25
CA LEU A 401 -14.00 10.28 12.65
C LEU A 401 -13.91 8.76 12.77
N ILE A 402 -12.69 8.20 12.74
CA ILE A 402 -12.46 6.78 12.98
C ILE A 402 -12.22 6.58 14.46
N ALA A 403 -13.13 5.85 15.12
CA ALA A 403 -13.12 5.67 16.57
C ALA A 403 -12.00 4.73 17.05
N ASN A 404 -11.52 3.83 16.20
CA ASN A 404 -10.61 2.77 16.62
C ASN A 404 -9.27 2.82 15.85
N ASN A 405 -8.16 3.01 16.57
CA ASN A 405 -6.81 2.99 15.98
C ASN A 405 -6.50 1.71 15.22
N ARG A 406 -7.10 0.57 15.61
CA ARG A 406 -6.97 -0.69 14.89
C ARG A 406 -7.55 -0.59 13.48
N THR A 407 -8.64 0.16 13.28
CA THR A 407 -9.21 0.45 11.96
C THR A 407 -8.21 1.21 11.09
N VAL A 408 -7.54 2.24 11.63
CA VAL A 408 -6.50 3.00 10.92
C VAL A 408 -5.39 2.08 10.45
N VAL A 409 -4.91 1.19 11.33
CA VAL A 409 -3.84 0.24 10.98
C VAL A 409 -4.32 -0.75 9.91
N ILE A 410 -5.47 -1.42 10.08
CA ILE A 410 -6.01 -2.36 9.08
C ILE A 410 -6.16 -1.65 7.72
N MET A 411 -6.68 -0.41 7.71
CA MET A 411 -6.85 0.36 6.48
C MET A 411 -5.52 0.76 5.87
N THR A 412 -4.49 1.07 6.67
CA THR A 412 -3.13 1.32 6.15
C THR A 412 -2.62 0.13 5.32
N TYR A 413 -2.88 -1.11 5.76
CA TYR A 413 -2.54 -2.33 5.00
C TYR A 413 -3.46 -2.55 3.80
N ALA A 414 -4.76 -2.36 3.96
CA ALA A 414 -5.73 -2.55 2.89
C ALA A 414 -5.53 -1.58 1.73
N LEU A 415 -5.12 -0.36 2.02
CA LEU A 415 -4.83 0.67 1.03
C LEU A 415 -3.44 0.51 0.39
N CYS A 416 -2.52 -0.22 1.03
CA CYS A 416 -1.17 -0.43 0.55
C CYS A 416 -1.17 -1.31 -0.71
N GLY A 417 -0.95 -0.70 -1.87
CA GLY A 417 -0.90 -1.36 -3.18
C GLY A 417 -1.70 -0.62 -4.24
N PHE A 418 -1.22 -0.70 -5.48
CA PHE A 418 -1.76 0.00 -6.65
C PHE A 418 -2.98 -0.70 -7.28
N SER A 419 -3.82 -1.39 -6.47
CA SER A 419 -4.98 -2.11 -6.98
C SER A 419 -6.16 -1.16 -7.28
N ASN A 420 -6.06 -0.43 -8.40
CA ASN A 420 -7.07 0.47 -8.94
C ASN A 420 -7.19 0.33 -10.47
N PHE A 421 -8.25 0.88 -11.06
CA PHE A 421 -8.50 0.76 -12.51
C PHE A 421 -7.41 1.45 -13.35
N ALA A 422 -6.83 2.56 -12.89
CA ALA A 422 -5.77 3.26 -13.63
C ALA A 422 -4.52 2.41 -13.76
N SER A 423 -4.20 1.59 -12.76
CA SER A 423 -3.04 0.68 -12.77
C SER A 423 -3.10 -0.37 -13.88
N ILE A 424 -4.28 -0.74 -14.35
CA ILE A 424 -4.43 -1.62 -15.52
C ILE A 424 -3.76 -0.94 -16.74
N GLY A 425 -4.10 0.31 -17.00
CA GLY A 425 -3.54 1.10 -18.09
C GLY A 425 -2.04 1.32 -17.94
N ILE A 426 -1.59 1.64 -16.73
CA ILE A 426 -0.17 1.85 -16.41
C ILE A 426 0.65 0.58 -16.72
N GLN A 427 0.17 -0.59 -16.30
CA GLN A 427 0.87 -1.86 -16.55
C GLN A 427 0.84 -2.27 -18.01
N ILE A 428 -0.29 -2.09 -18.73
CA ILE A 428 -0.35 -2.34 -20.19
C ILE A 428 0.65 -1.44 -20.92
N GLY A 429 0.74 -0.17 -20.55
CA GLY A 429 1.70 0.78 -21.11
C GLY A 429 3.14 0.42 -20.78
N GLY A 430 3.46 0.25 -19.48
CA GLY A 430 4.81 -0.01 -18.98
C GLY A 430 5.37 -1.36 -19.45
N ILE A 431 4.71 -2.45 -19.12
CA ILE A 431 5.14 -3.81 -19.49
C ILE A 431 5.05 -4.02 -21.02
N GLY A 432 4.00 -3.48 -21.65
CA GLY A 432 3.80 -3.56 -23.09
C GLY A 432 4.84 -2.80 -23.92
N THR A 433 5.56 -1.83 -23.34
CA THR A 433 6.71 -1.19 -23.98
C THR A 433 7.93 -2.11 -23.96
N ILE A 434 8.12 -2.88 -22.87
CA ILE A 434 9.21 -3.84 -22.72
C ILE A 434 8.98 -5.07 -23.59
N ALA A 435 7.75 -5.58 -23.64
CA ALA A 435 7.35 -6.77 -24.39
C ALA A 435 6.06 -6.53 -25.20
N PRO A 436 6.15 -5.93 -26.40
CA PRO A 436 4.98 -5.58 -27.20
C PRO A 436 4.09 -6.77 -27.58
N ASN A 437 4.69 -7.97 -27.70
CA ASN A 437 3.96 -9.21 -27.95
C ASN A 437 2.99 -9.62 -26.82
N GLN A 438 3.21 -9.15 -25.60
CA GLN A 438 2.36 -9.43 -24.43
C GLN A 438 1.21 -8.43 -24.23
N ARG A 439 1.13 -7.33 -25.00
CA ARG A 439 0.06 -6.34 -24.86
C ARG A 439 -1.35 -6.93 -24.89
N PRO A 440 -1.68 -7.87 -25.78
CA PRO A 440 -3.02 -8.50 -25.77
C PRO A 440 -3.27 -9.31 -24.51
N THR A 441 -2.25 -10.03 -23.99
CA THR A 441 -2.31 -10.79 -22.74
C THR A 441 -2.52 -9.87 -21.54
N LEU A 442 -1.76 -8.76 -21.45
CA LEU A 442 -1.90 -7.77 -20.39
C LEU A 442 -3.30 -7.16 -20.35
N ALA A 443 -3.85 -6.77 -21.51
CA ALA A 443 -5.21 -6.23 -21.61
C ALA A 443 -6.26 -7.26 -21.17
N LYS A 444 -6.14 -8.52 -21.60
CA LYS A 444 -7.05 -9.61 -21.24
C LYS A 444 -7.02 -9.93 -19.74
N LEU A 445 -5.84 -9.82 -19.10
CA LEU A 445 -5.65 -10.17 -17.71
C LEU A 445 -5.85 -8.99 -16.74
N GLY A 446 -5.97 -7.75 -17.22
CA GLY A 446 -6.00 -6.54 -16.41
C GLY A 446 -7.01 -6.58 -15.26
N LEU A 447 -8.27 -6.92 -15.54
CA LEU A 447 -9.30 -7.02 -14.48
C LEU A 447 -9.04 -8.16 -13.49
N ARG A 448 -8.43 -9.27 -13.94
CA ARG A 448 -8.04 -10.35 -13.03
C ARG A 448 -6.87 -9.95 -12.15
N ALA A 449 -5.92 -9.21 -12.70
CA ALA A 449 -4.81 -8.65 -11.94
C ALA A 449 -5.30 -7.66 -10.88
N LEU A 450 -6.25 -6.80 -11.24
CA LEU A 450 -6.91 -5.88 -10.30
C LEU A 450 -7.59 -6.65 -9.16
N LEU A 451 -8.39 -7.67 -9.49
CA LEU A 451 -9.03 -8.52 -8.47
C LEU A 451 -7.98 -9.20 -7.59
N GLY A 452 -6.93 -9.79 -8.19
CA GLY A 452 -5.86 -10.46 -7.47
C GLY A 452 -5.10 -9.52 -6.53
N GLY A 453 -4.73 -8.33 -7.00
CA GLY A 453 -4.08 -7.30 -6.20
C GLY A 453 -4.96 -6.79 -5.05
N THR A 454 -6.25 -6.56 -5.31
CA THR A 454 -7.22 -6.18 -4.27
C THR A 454 -7.34 -7.25 -3.21
N LEU A 455 -7.53 -8.52 -3.58
CA LEU A 455 -7.62 -9.63 -2.64
C LEU A 455 -6.31 -9.79 -1.83
N ALA A 456 -5.15 -9.57 -2.44
CA ALA A 456 -3.86 -9.62 -1.76
C ALA A 456 -3.72 -8.51 -0.69
N CYS A 457 -4.10 -7.27 -1.02
CA CYS A 457 -4.12 -6.17 -0.05
C CYS A 457 -5.10 -6.42 1.11
N LEU A 458 -6.31 -6.90 0.80
CA LEU A 458 -7.33 -7.24 1.80
C LEU A 458 -6.87 -8.39 2.72
N MET A 459 -6.24 -9.41 2.15
CA MET A 459 -5.67 -10.51 2.92
C MET A 459 -4.55 -10.03 3.85
N THR A 460 -3.68 -9.18 3.35
CA THR A 460 -2.60 -8.57 4.14
C THR A 460 -3.17 -7.74 5.30
N ALA A 461 -4.23 -6.98 5.04
CA ALA A 461 -4.94 -6.21 6.07
C ALA A 461 -5.62 -7.09 7.12
N ALA A 462 -6.29 -8.17 6.69
CA ALA A 462 -6.91 -9.12 7.61
C ALA A 462 -5.86 -9.80 8.51
N VAL A 463 -4.73 -10.22 7.93
CA VAL A 463 -3.61 -10.82 8.68
C VAL A 463 -2.99 -9.81 9.65
N ALA A 464 -2.73 -8.57 9.23
CA ALA A 464 -2.23 -7.53 10.13
C ALA A 464 -3.21 -7.29 11.29
N GLY A 465 -4.51 -7.24 11.00
CA GLY A 465 -5.56 -7.11 12.02
C GLY A 465 -5.63 -8.27 13.02
N MET A 466 -5.20 -9.49 12.69
CA MET A 466 -5.14 -10.59 13.66
C MET A 466 -4.10 -10.36 14.77
N PHE A 467 -2.97 -9.75 14.40
CA PHE A 467 -1.80 -9.64 15.26
C PHE A 467 -1.63 -8.24 15.88
N TYR A 468 -2.34 -7.23 15.36
CA TYR A 468 -2.35 -5.87 15.92
C TYR A 468 -3.38 -5.80 17.06
N GLY A 469 -2.86 -5.64 18.28
CA GLY A 469 -3.64 -5.54 19.52
C GLY A 469 -2.75 -5.68 20.73
#